data_7a6574c056f46dfaa1188e73a8b42820
#
_entry.id   7a6574c056f46dfaa1188e73a8b42820
#
_cell.length_a   1.000
_cell.length_b   1.000
_cell.length_c   1.000
_cell.angle_alpha   90.00
_cell.angle_beta   90.00
_cell.angle_gamma   90.00
#
_symmetry.space_group_name_H-M   'P 1'
#
loop_
_entity.id
_entity.type
_entity.pdbx_description
1 polymer ?
#
loop_
_entity_poly.entity_id
_entity_poly.type
_entity_poly.pdbx_seq_one_letter_code
_entity_poly.pdbx_strand_id
1 'polypeptide(L)'
;VMQKRAGLLYLSLDTQRILLILENEKWTVPTFAKKTSVIDDSTELQGKFAKGKIVPIELYLSQDKGFEYGTYMCLVDHEFLTINTATFCWSDLNYLPKNLHTGLRNTLNNSLIRTKIETILELNKNANII
;
A
#
# COMPACT_ATOMS: atom_id res chain seq x y z
N VAL A 1 11.72 20.01 -12.76
CA VAL A 1 10.77 19.77 -11.66
C VAL A 1 10.58 18.28 -11.47
N MET A 2 10.82 17.79 -10.27
CA MET A 2 10.67 16.36 -9.94
C MET A 2 9.19 16.02 -9.78
N GLN A 3 8.71 14.99 -10.50
CA GLN A 3 7.38 14.44 -10.27
C GLN A 3 7.44 13.47 -9.10
N LYS A 4 6.52 13.63 -8.16
CA LYS A 4 6.42 12.78 -6.98
C LYS A 4 5.06 12.10 -6.94
N ARG A 5 5.09 10.78 -6.85
CA ARG A 5 3.88 9.97 -6.68
C ARG A 5 4.07 8.98 -5.53
N ALA A 6 2.98 8.50 -5.02
CA ALA A 6 3.00 7.54 -3.93
C ALA A 6 1.90 6.50 -4.10
N GLY A 7 2.14 5.31 -3.59
CA GLY A 7 1.17 4.22 -3.56
C GLY A 7 0.83 3.85 -2.12
N LEU A 8 -0.43 3.50 -1.87
CA LEU A 8 -0.91 3.04 -0.56
C LEU A 8 -1.11 1.54 -0.56
N LEU A 9 -0.38 0.86 0.31
CA LEU A 9 -0.49 -0.57 0.52
C LEU A 9 -1.32 -0.81 1.78
N TYR A 10 -2.63 -1.08 1.60
CA TYR A 10 -3.48 -1.44 2.73
C TYR A 10 -3.19 -2.88 3.13
N LEU A 11 -2.86 -3.09 4.39
CA LEU A 11 -2.55 -4.42 4.94
C LEU A 11 -3.50 -4.73 6.09
N SER A 12 -4.23 -5.84 5.97
CA SER A 12 -5.13 -6.31 7.02
C SER A 12 -4.33 -7.07 8.08
N LEU A 13 -4.48 -6.65 9.34
CA LEU A 13 -3.75 -7.28 10.46
C LEU A 13 -4.23 -8.70 10.74
N ASP A 14 -5.53 -8.98 10.55
CA ASP A 14 -6.07 -10.30 10.85
C ASP A 14 -5.74 -11.34 9.78
N THR A 15 -5.82 -10.99 8.50
CA THR A 15 -5.55 -11.93 7.41
C THR A 15 -4.13 -11.83 6.85
N GLN A 16 -3.43 -10.72 7.12
CA GLN A 16 -2.12 -10.39 6.55
C GLN A 16 -2.14 -10.35 5.02
N ARG A 17 -3.28 -9.95 4.45
CA ARG A 17 -3.45 -9.76 3.01
C ARG A 17 -3.48 -8.28 2.68
N ILE A 18 -3.06 -7.95 1.45
CA ILE A 18 -2.99 -6.59 0.95
C ILE A 18 -4.11 -6.32 -0.05
N LEU A 19 -4.56 -5.07 -0.11
CA LEU A 19 -5.57 -4.64 -1.07
C LEU A 19 -4.93 -4.35 -2.41
N LEU A 20 -5.42 -5.00 -3.45
CA LEU A 20 -5.05 -4.73 -4.84
C LEU A 20 -6.27 -4.27 -5.62
N ILE A 21 -6.05 -3.35 -6.55
CA ILE A 21 -7.07 -2.88 -7.49
C ILE A 21 -6.62 -3.21 -8.91
N LEU A 22 -7.58 -3.38 -9.80
CA LEU A 22 -7.31 -3.70 -11.20
C LEU A 22 -7.32 -2.42 -12.03
N GLU A 23 -6.18 -2.10 -12.64
CA GLU A 23 -6.03 -0.94 -13.54
C GLU A 23 -5.27 -1.39 -14.79
N ASN A 24 -5.80 -1.07 -15.97
CA ASN A 24 -5.16 -1.43 -17.24
C ASN A 24 -4.78 -2.90 -17.32
N GLU A 25 -5.70 -3.77 -16.87
CA GLU A 25 -5.54 -5.23 -16.87
C GLU A 25 -4.44 -5.75 -15.96
N LYS A 26 -3.92 -4.91 -15.06
CA LYS A 26 -2.91 -5.31 -14.08
C LYS A 26 -3.35 -4.97 -12.67
N TRP A 27 -2.99 -5.86 -11.75
CA TRP A 27 -3.23 -5.64 -10.32
C TRP A 27 -2.17 -4.71 -9.77
N THR A 28 -2.60 -3.68 -9.05
CA THR A 28 -1.73 -2.67 -8.46
C THR A 28 -2.34 -2.13 -7.17
N VAL A 29 -1.70 -1.13 -6.58
CA VAL A 29 -2.22 -0.44 -5.39
C VAL A 29 -2.74 0.93 -5.77
N PRO A 30 -3.66 1.53 -4.97
CA PRO A 30 -4.09 2.91 -5.18
C PRO A 30 -2.90 3.87 -5.14
N THR A 31 -2.85 4.82 -6.07
CA THR A 31 -1.76 5.79 -6.17
C THR A 31 -2.28 7.22 -6.17
N PHE A 32 -1.42 8.16 -5.81
CA PHE A 32 -1.74 9.59 -5.80
C PHE A 32 -0.50 10.43 -6.09
N ALA A 33 -0.72 11.67 -6.54
CA ALA A 33 0.36 12.64 -6.73
C ALA A 33 0.72 13.26 -5.38
N LYS A 34 2.01 13.24 -5.03
CA LYS A 34 2.51 13.82 -3.78
C LYS A 34 2.87 15.29 -4.01
N LYS A 35 2.07 16.20 -3.45
CA LYS A 35 2.23 17.65 -3.62
C LYS A 35 2.73 18.34 -2.36
N THR A 36 2.17 17.99 -1.21
CA THR A 36 2.51 18.59 0.08
C THR A 36 3.10 17.53 1.02
N SER A 37 2.24 16.80 1.72
CA SER A 37 2.67 15.69 2.59
C SER A 37 1.87 14.44 2.25
N VAL A 38 2.43 13.28 2.55
CA VAL A 38 1.75 12.00 2.31
C VAL A 38 0.45 11.93 3.12
N ILE A 39 0.45 12.44 4.35
CA ILE A 39 -0.73 12.42 5.22
C ILE A 39 -1.86 13.22 4.56
N ASP A 40 -1.58 14.44 4.12
CA ASP A 40 -2.61 15.32 3.54
C ASP A 40 -3.03 14.85 2.15
N ASP A 41 -2.06 14.51 1.29
CA ASP A 41 -2.34 14.14 -0.10
C ASP A 41 -3.05 12.78 -0.19
N SER A 42 -2.81 11.88 0.75
CA SER A 42 -3.47 10.57 0.77
C SER A 42 -4.92 10.64 1.25
N THR A 43 -5.32 11.69 1.94
CA THR A 43 -6.65 11.80 2.56
C THR A 43 -7.77 11.66 1.52
N GLU A 44 -7.65 12.31 0.38
CA GLU A 44 -8.63 12.22 -0.70
C GLU A 44 -8.72 10.81 -1.26
N LEU A 45 -7.56 10.18 -1.49
CA LEU A 45 -7.51 8.81 -1.97
C LEU A 45 -8.10 7.84 -0.96
N GLN A 46 -7.77 8.00 0.32
CA GLN A 46 -8.32 7.16 1.38
C GLN A 46 -9.85 7.26 1.44
N GLY A 47 -10.40 8.44 1.23
CA GLY A 47 -11.85 8.64 1.16
C GLY A 47 -12.53 7.86 0.05
N LYS A 48 -11.80 7.48 -0.99
CA LYS A 48 -12.33 6.69 -2.10
C LYS A 48 -12.28 5.17 -1.84
N PHE A 49 -11.39 4.72 -0.99
CA PHE A 49 -11.14 3.29 -0.79
C PHE A 49 -11.48 2.79 0.61
N ALA A 50 -11.30 3.60 1.64
CA ALA A 50 -11.49 3.19 3.02
C ALA A 50 -12.33 4.19 3.79
N LYS A 51 -12.98 3.71 4.85
CA LYS A 51 -13.67 4.59 5.80
C LYS A 51 -12.63 5.09 6.82
N GLY A 52 -12.52 6.40 6.92
CA GLY A 52 -11.63 7.02 7.89
C GLY A 52 -10.23 7.28 7.36
N LYS A 53 -9.47 8.00 8.17
CA LYS A 53 -8.12 8.43 7.84
C LYS A 53 -7.12 7.60 8.62
N ILE A 54 -6.20 6.98 7.89
CA ILE A 54 -5.14 6.16 8.46
C ILE A 54 -3.80 6.85 8.17
N VAL A 55 -2.90 6.90 9.14
CA VAL A 55 -1.57 7.49 8.95
C VAL A 55 -0.70 6.49 8.18
N PRO A 56 -0.24 6.84 6.97
CA PRO A 56 0.61 5.93 6.19
C PRO A 56 2.01 5.80 6.80
N ILE A 57 2.56 4.59 6.73
CA ILE A 57 3.91 4.29 7.19
C ILE A 57 4.80 4.12 5.97
N GLU A 58 5.87 4.91 5.86
CA GLU A 58 6.78 4.81 4.72
C GLU A 58 7.50 3.46 4.72
N LEU A 59 7.39 2.73 3.61
CA LEU A 59 8.12 1.48 3.39
C LEU A 59 9.37 1.70 2.55
N TYR A 60 9.25 2.44 1.46
CA TYR A 60 10.32 2.59 0.51
C TYR A 60 10.12 3.84 -0.34
N LEU A 61 11.22 4.53 -0.62
CA LEU A 61 11.23 5.70 -1.48
C LEU A 61 12.20 5.46 -2.62
N SER A 62 11.69 5.41 -3.84
CA SER A 62 12.49 5.22 -5.04
C SER A 62 12.67 6.56 -5.74
N GLN A 63 13.89 6.88 -6.12
CA GLN A 63 14.20 8.10 -6.85
C GLN A 63 14.95 7.78 -8.14
N ASP A 64 14.52 8.40 -9.21
CA ASP A 64 15.19 8.37 -10.50
C ASP A 64 15.17 9.79 -11.08
N LYS A 65 15.80 10.00 -12.22
CA LYS A 65 15.89 11.33 -12.83
C LYS A 65 14.51 11.95 -13.03
N GLY A 66 14.24 13.02 -12.29
CA GLY A 66 12.98 13.75 -12.40
C GLY A 66 11.75 13.05 -11.86
N PHE A 67 11.91 11.90 -11.20
CA PHE A 67 10.78 11.11 -10.70
C PHE A 67 11.07 10.51 -9.33
N GLU A 68 10.09 10.62 -8.43
CA GLU A 68 10.13 9.99 -7.11
C GLU A 68 8.86 9.20 -6.90
N TYR A 69 8.98 7.96 -6.41
CA TYR A 69 7.84 7.12 -6.07
C TYR A 69 8.02 6.55 -4.67
N GLY A 70 7.04 6.81 -3.81
CA GLY A 70 7.03 6.29 -2.45
C GLY A 70 5.98 5.19 -2.28
N THR A 71 6.30 4.16 -1.53
CA THR A 71 5.35 3.12 -1.13
C THR A 71 5.10 3.25 0.36
N TYR A 72 3.83 3.41 0.72
CA TYR A 72 3.39 3.63 2.09
C TYR A 72 2.38 2.58 2.50
N MET A 73 2.50 2.09 3.74
CA MET A 73 1.63 1.06 4.27
C MET A 73 0.57 1.68 5.17
N CYS A 74 -0.69 1.28 4.96
CA CYS A 74 -1.81 1.63 5.82
C CYS A 74 -2.32 0.36 6.50
N LEU A 75 -2.17 0.28 7.82
CA LEU A 75 -2.63 -0.87 8.59
C LEU A 75 -4.11 -0.75 8.90
N VAL A 76 -4.86 -1.80 8.63
CA VAL A 76 -6.28 -1.90 8.99
C VAL A 76 -6.48 -3.18 9.81
N ASP A 77 -7.45 -3.16 10.73
CA ASP A 77 -7.71 -4.33 11.58
C ASP A 77 -8.26 -5.49 10.77
N HIS A 78 -9.13 -5.21 9.82
CA HIS A 78 -9.83 -6.21 9.00
C HIS A 78 -9.87 -5.79 7.54
N GLU A 79 -10.02 -6.75 6.64
CA GLU A 79 -10.32 -6.47 5.24
C GLU A 79 -11.65 -5.73 5.13
N PHE A 80 -11.77 -4.86 4.14
CA PHE A 80 -12.97 -4.06 3.93
C PHE A 80 -13.37 -4.08 2.46
N LEU A 81 -14.63 -3.74 2.19
CA LEU A 81 -15.12 -3.50 0.85
C LEU A 81 -14.78 -2.06 0.46
N THR A 82 -14.21 -1.88 -0.71
CA THR A 82 -13.87 -0.53 -1.18
C THR A 82 -15.13 0.27 -1.45
N ILE A 83 -15.08 1.56 -1.16
CA ILE A 83 -16.19 2.49 -1.44
C ILE A 83 -16.23 2.78 -2.94
N ASN A 84 -15.09 2.72 -3.60
CA ASN A 84 -14.96 2.95 -5.03
C ASN A 84 -15.51 1.74 -5.82
N THR A 85 -15.98 1.99 -7.05
CA THR A 85 -16.48 0.95 -7.97
C THR A 85 -15.36 0.13 -8.63
N ALA A 86 -14.09 0.41 -8.33
CA ALA A 86 -12.97 -0.32 -8.91
C ALA A 86 -13.00 -1.81 -8.54
N THR A 87 -12.57 -2.65 -9.48
CA THR A 87 -12.38 -4.07 -9.20
C THR A 87 -11.22 -4.23 -8.24
N PHE A 88 -11.42 -4.99 -7.15
CA PHE A 88 -10.40 -5.15 -6.12
C PHE A 88 -10.32 -6.60 -5.63
N CYS A 89 -9.21 -6.94 -5.01
CA CYS A 89 -9.06 -8.18 -4.26
C CYS A 89 -8.10 -7.97 -3.09
N TRP A 90 -8.19 -8.87 -2.10
CA TRP A 90 -7.20 -8.97 -1.04
C TRP A 90 -6.31 -10.17 -1.33
N SER A 91 -5.01 -9.94 -1.40
CA SER A 91 -4.04 -10.93 -1.85
C SER A 91 -3.00 -11.22 -0.78
N ASP A 92 -2.68 -12.49 -0.61
CA ASP A 92 -1.57 -12.91 0.25
C ASP A 92 -0.24 -12.45 -0.37
N LEU A 93 0.65 -11.94 0.45
CA LEU A 93 1.97 -11.47 0.01
C LEU A 93 2.82 -12.58 -0.61
N ASN A 94 2.57 -13.84 -0.25
CA ASN A 94 3.32 -14.98 -0.76
C ASN A 94 2.68 -15.62 -2.00
N TYR A 95 1.47 -15.19 -2.37
CA TYR A 95 0.72 -15.74 -3.51
C TYR A 95 0.14 -14.61 -4.34
N LEU A 96 1.02 -13.75 -4.86
CA LEU A 96 0.62 -12.58 -5.65
C LEU A 96 0.07 -13.02 -7.02
N PRO A 97 -0.91 -12.27 -7.59
CA PRO A 97 -1.45 -12.60 -8.91
C PRO A 97 -0.39 -12.49 -10.01
N LYS A 98 -0.56 -13.26 -11.08
CA LYS A 98 0.39 -13.29 -12.19
C LYS A 98 0.49 -11.95 -12.93
N ASN A 99 -0.64 -11.27 -13.09
CA ASN A 99 -0.69 -9.98 -13.79
C ASN A 99 -0.54 -8.80 -12.84
N LEU A 100 0.34 -8.92 -11.87
CA LEU A 100 0.70 -7.83 -10.97
C LEU A 100 1.56 -6.80 -11.69
N HIS A 101 1.35 -5.53 -11.38
CA HIS A 101 2.18 -4.43 -11.91
C HIS A 101 3.67 -4.71 -11.60
N THR A 102 4.54 -4.58 -12.61
CA THR A 102 5.94 -4.96 -12.51
C THR A 102 6.68 -4.21 -11.39
N GLY A 103 6.49 -2.89 -11.30
CA GLY A 103 7.11 -2.09 -10.25
C GLY A 103 6.68 -2.52 -8.85
N LEU A 104 5.39 -2.83 -8.68
CA LEU A 104 4.87 -3.32 -7.41
C LEU A 104 5.44 -4.70 -7.09
N ARG A 105 5.54 -5.59 -8.07
CA ARG A 105 6.13 -6.91 -7.86
C ARG A 105 7.58 -6.80 -7.39
N ASN A 106 8.36 -5.93 -8.01
CA ASN A 106 9.74 -5.71 -7.63
C ASN A 106 9.85 -5.18 -6.20
N THR A 107 8.98 -4.24 -5.83
CA THR A 107 8.92 -3.69 -4.47
C THR A 107 8.58 -4.78 -3.45
N LEU A 108 7.54 -5.57 -3.70
CA LEU A 108 7.10 -6.62 -2.77
C LEU A 108 8.05 -7.80 -2.70
N ASN A 109 8.88 -8.02 -3.72
CA ASN A 109 9.90 -9.07 -3.71
C ASN A 109 11.23 -8.61 -3.11
N ASN A 110 11.36 -7.34 -2.77
CA ASN A 110 12.56 -6.82 -2.15
C ASN A 110 12.64 -7.33 -0.70
N SER A 111 13.76 -7.96 -0.35
CA SER A 111 13.92 -8.59 0.97
C SER A 111 13.90 -7.57 2.12
N LEU A 112 14.46 -6.38 1.91
CA LEU A 112 14.48 -5.34 2.94
C LEU A 112 13.05 -4.83 3.21
N ILE A 113 12.26 -4.63 2.16
CA ILE A 113 10.87 -4.20 2.29
C ILE A 113 10.03 -5.27 2.97
N ARG A 114 10.22 -6.54 2.61
CA ARG A 114 9.55 -7.67 3.26
C ARG A 114 9.88 -7.74 4.74
N THR A 115 11.15 -7.59 5.10
CA THR A 115 11.58 -7.58 6.49
C THR A 115 10.93 -6.43 7.25
N LYS A 116 10.84 -5.25 6.64
CA LYS A 116 10.18 -4.11 7.26
C LYS A 116 8.70 -4.37 7.52
N ILE A 117 8.00 -4.95 6.54
CA ILE A 117 6.58 -5.32 6.68
C ILE A 117 6.41 -6.34 7.83
N GLU A 118 7.23 -7.37 7.86
CA GLU A 118 7.19 -8.41 8.89
C GLU A 118 7.47 -7.83 10.28
N THR A 119 8.41 -6.91 10.39
CA THR A 119 8.74 -6.23 11.64
C THR A 119 7.55 -5.41 12.14
N ILE A 120 6.90 -4.66 11.26
CA ILE A 120 5.73 -3.86 11.62
C ILE A 120 4.58 -4.76 12.08
N LEU A 121 4.34 -5.88 11.40
CA LEU A 121 3.33 -6.85 11.80
C LEU A 121 3.63 -7.45 13.18
N GLU A 122 4.88 -7.80 13.44
CA GLU A 122 5.30 -8.37 14.71
C GLU A 122 5.14 -7.37 15.85
N LEU A 123 5.50 -6.11 15.65
CA LEU A 123 5.33 -5.05 16.64
C LEU A 123 3.84 -4.84 17.00
N ASN A 124 2.96 -4.88 16.01
CA ASN A 124 1.52 -4.75 16.25
C ASN A 124 0.95 -5.96 16.99
N LYS A 125 1.44 -7.15 16.68
CA LYS A 125 1.06 -8.39 17.35
C LYS A 125 1.41 -8.32 18.84
N ASN A 126 2.62 -7.88 19.15
CA ASN A 126 3.10 -7.76 20.54
C ASN A 126 2.33 -6.69 21.31
N ALA A 127 1.94 -5.59 20.65
CA ALA A 127 1.14 -4.54 21.28
C ALA A 127 -0.26 -5.02 21.69
N ASN A 128 -0.80 -6.01 21.00
CA ASN A 128 -2.15 -6.56 21.26
C ASN A 128 -2.16 -7.68 22.29
N ILE A 129 -1.01 -8.10 22.81
CA ILE A 129 -0.89 -9.18 23.79
C ILE A 129 -0.98 -8.66 25.22
N ILE A 130 -0.90 -7.37 25.43
CA ILE A 130 -0.93 -6.77 26.76
C ILE A 130 -2.36 -6.69 27.32
#